data_1dd7ecedd91465c6b956ca388acc61f5
#
_entry.id   1dd7ecedd91465c6b956ca388acc61f5
#
_cell.length_a   1.000
_cell.length_b   1.000
_cell.length_c   1.000
_cell.angle_alpha   90.00
_cell.angle_beta   90.00
_cell.angle_gamma   90.00
#
_symmetry.space_group_name_H-M   'P 1'
#
loop_
_entity.id
_entity.type
_entity.pdbx_description
1 polymer ?
#
loop_
_entity_poly.entity_id
_entity_poly.type
_entity_poly.pdbx_seq_one_letter_code
_entity_poly.pdbx_strand_id
1 'polypeptide(L)'
;MPDKPNLLALDFDGVLCDGLLEYFQTAWRTYLEVWSPPESTPPDDLPPRFYRTRPVIETGWEMPLLIRALILGWAESQILSDWHSISRQLLEQEHLSPEVLGSRLDQIRDQWIATDLPGWLALHRFYPGVCDRLRVILEQDMIQLRIITTKEERFVRSLLGQQGIILDPGIIFGKGHQTA
;
A
#
# COMPACT_ATOMS: atom_id res chain seq x y z
N MET A 1 34.42 14.55 12.83
CA MET A 1 32.96 14.59 12.63
C MET A 1 32.57 13.24 12.13
N PRO A 2 31.46 12.60 12.59
CA PRO A 2 31.05 11.36 11.98
C PRO A 2 30.80 11.62 10.49
N ASP A 3 31.34 10.77 9.63
CA ASP A 3 31.13 10.83 8.20
C ASP A 3 29.61 10.82 7.93
N LYS A 4 29.14 11.75 7.09
CA LYS A 4 27.75 11.75 6.68
C LYS A 4 27.48 10.46 5.92
N PRO A 5 26.33 9.80 6.13
CA PRO A 5 26.02 8.57 5.40
C PRO A 5 25.99 8.88 3.89
N ASN A 6 26.76 8.11 3.14
CA ASN A 6 26.80 8.24 1.68
C ASN A 6 25.58 7.58 1.02
N LEU A 7 24.86 6.75 1.74
CA LEU A 7 23.67 6.03 1.26
C LEU A 7 22.46 6.37 2.12
N LEU A 8 21.38 6.79 1.46
CA LEU A 8 20.07 6.98 2.07
C LEU A 8 19.07 6.04 1.41
N ALA A 9 18.66 5.01 2.13
CA ALA A 9 17.60 4.08 1.69
C ALA A 9 16.27 4.48 2.34
N LEU A 10 15.23 4.65 1.54
CA LEU A 10 13.88 5.04 1.98
C LEU A 10 12.87 4.03 1.45
N ASP A 11 11.88 3.68 2.28
CA ASP A 11 10.67 3.03 1.79
C ASP A 11 9.76 4.09 1.12
N PHE A 12 8.81 3.64 0.32
CA PHE A 12 7.88 4.53 -0.38
C PHE A 12 6.56 4.67 0.38
N ASP A 13 5.85 3.56 0.58
CA ASP A 13 4.53 3.57 1.21
C ASP A 13 4.65 3.75 2.74
N GLY A 14 3.99 4.75 3.29
CA GLY A 14 4.06 5.09 4.71
C GLY A 14 5.28 5.91 5.12
N VAL A 15 6.24 6.14 4.22
CA VAL A 15 7.45 6.97 4.45
C VAL A 15 7.45 8.20 3.55
N LEU A 16 7.37 8.02 2.25
CA LEU A 16 7.31 9.11 1.29
C LEU A 16 5.87 9.47 0.93
N CYS A 17 5.01 8.46 0.80
CA CYS A 17 3.67 8.59 0.29
C CYS A 17 2.66 7.85 1.16
N ASP A 18 1.54 8.50 1.43
CA ASP A 18 0.36 7.91 2.05
C ASP A 18 -0.53 7.30 0.95
N GLY A 19 -0.69 5.98 0.99
CA GLY A 19 -1.55 5.19 0.11
C GLY A 19 -2.82 4.65 0.79
N LEU A 20 -3.17 5.10 2.00
CA LEU A 20 -4.28 4.54 2.77
C LEU A 20 -5.62 4.57 2.05
N LEU A 21 -5.89 5.62 1.28
CA LEU A 21 -7.13 5.72 0.49
C LEU A 21 -7.17 4.64 -0.60
N GLU A 22 -6.07 4.42 -1.31
CA GLU A 22 -5.95 3.37 -2.32
C GLU A 22 -6.09 1.99 -1.68
N TYR A 23 -5.40 1.75 -0.56
CA TYR A 23 -5.47 0.47 0.14
C TYR A 23 -6.90 0.11 0.55
N PHE A 24 -7.64 1.06 1.12
CA PHE A 24 -9.03 0.85 1.49
C PHE A 24 -9.90 0.55 0.26
N GLN A 25 -9.77 1.34 -0.79
CA GLN A 25 -10.58 1.20 -2.01
C GLN A 25 -10.32 -0.14 -2.71
N THR A 26 -9.06 -0.55 -2.82
CA THR A 26 -8.72 -1.86 -3.40
C THR A 26 -9.18 -3.00 -2.52
N ALA A 27 -8.98 -2.90 -1.20
CA ALA A 27 -9.45 -3.89 -0.23
C ALA A 27 -10.97 -4.05 -0.26
N TRP A 28 -11.72 -2.94 -0.33
CA TRP A 28 -13.18 -2.94 -0.41
C TRP A 28 -13.68 -3.59 -1.69
N ARG A 29 -13.12 -3.23 -2.85
CA ARG A 29 -13.47 -3.85 -4.14
C ARG A 29 -13.20 -5.36 -4.11
N THR A 30 -12.08 -5.78 -3.52
CA THR A 30 -11.75 -7.21 -3.35
C THR A 30 -12.74 -7.89 -2.41
N TYR A 31 -13.12 -7.25 -1.30
CA TYR A 31 -14.14 -7.74 -0.39
C TYR A 31 -15.48 -7.97 -1.10
N LEU A 32 -15.94 -7.02 -1.90
CA LEU A 32 -17.19 -7.14 -2.66
C LEU A 32 -17.16 -8.34 -3.61
N GLU A 33 -16.05 -8.58 -4.28
CA GLU A 33 -15.93 -9.68 -5.23
C GLU A 33 -15.85 -11.03 -4.54
N VAL A 34 -15.12 -11.14 -3.43
CA VAL A 34 -14.92 -12.41 -2.72
C VAL A 34 -16.14 -12.82 -1.91
N TRP A 35 -16.78 -11.89 -1.21
CA TRP A 35 -17.89 -12.22 -0.29
C TRP A 35 -19.27 -11.83 -0.81
N SER A 36 -19.36 -11.09 -1.91
CA SER A 36 -20.62 -10.71 -2.56
C SER A 36 -21.72 -10.24 -1.58
N PRO A 37 -21.42 -9.24 -0.70
CA PRO A 37 -22.39 -8.75 0.26
C PRO A 37 -23.58 -8.09 -0.47
N PRO A 38 -24.76 -7.98 0.17
CA PRO A 38 -25.92 -7.35 -0.44
C PRO A 38 -25.73 -5.85 -0.69
N GLU A 39 -24.89 -5.19 0.08
CA GLU A 39 -24.61 -3.76 -0.04
C GLU A 39 -23.23 -3.52 -0.65
N SER A 40 -23.19 -2.70 -1.69
CA SER A 40 -21.95 -2.35 -2.39
C SER A 40 -21.25 -1.10 -1.80
N THR A 41 -21.95 -0.35 -0.96
CA THR A 41 -21.39 0.83 -0.28
C THR A 41 -20.85 0.43 1.09
N PRO A 42 -19.62 0.82 1.45
CA PRO A 42 -19.10 0.50 2.78
C PRO A 42 -19.86 1.30 3.86
N PRO A 43 -20.05 0.71 5.06
CA PRO A 43 -20.54 1.47 6.22
C PRO A 43 -19.66 2.71 6.49
N ASP A 44 -20.27 3.80 6.93
CA ASP A 44 -19.56 5.09 7.12
C ASP A 44 -18.40 5.00 8.12
N ASP A 45 -18.50 4.13 9.12
CA ASP A 45 -17.47 3.91 10.14
C ASP A 45 -16.34 2.97 9.69
N LEU A 46 -16.52 2.24 8.60
CA LEU A 46 -15.56 1.21 8.15
C LEU A 46 -14.22 1.81 7.69
N PRO A 47 -14.16 2.86 6.83
CA PRO A 47 -12.88 3.43 6.42
C PRO A 47 -12.03 3.92 7.60
N PRO A 48 -12.55 4.72 8.56
CA PRO A 48 -11.76 5.14 9.73
C PRO A 48 -11.26 3.96 10.57
N ARG A 49 -12.04 2.89 10.73
CA ARG A 49 -11.63 1.67 11.46
C ARG A 49 -10.51 0.95 10.73
N PHE A 50 -10.62 0.79 9.41
CA PHE A 50 -9.57 0.21 8.58
C PHE A 50 -8.25 0.99 8.71
N TYR A 51 -8.29 2.33 8.65
CA TYR A 51 -7.08 3.15 8.77
C TYR A 51 -6.39 2.99 10.11
N ARG A 52 -7.15 2.90 11.21
CA ARG A 52 -6.58 2.69 12.56
C ARG A 52 -5.99 1.29 12.75
N THR A 53 -6.55 0.29 12.09
CA THR A 53 -6.09 -1.10 12.18
C THR A 53 -5.09 -1.50 11.08
N ARG A 54 -4.87 -0.63 10.06
CA ARG A 54 -3.90 -0.87 8.96
C ARG A 54 -2.50 -1.29 9.43
N PRO A 55 -1.95 -0.82 10.56
CA PRO A 55 -0.62 -1.23 11.01
C PRO A 55 -0.41 -2.73 11.22
N VAL A 56 -1.45 -3.54 11.34
CA VAL A 56 -1.32 -5.01 11.47
C VAL A 56 -1.05 -5.71 10.13
N ILE A 57 -1.23 -5.03 9.00
CA ILE A 57 -1.09 -5.61 7.66
C ILE A 57 0.37 -5.60 7.22
N GLU A 58 0.91 -6.78 6.95
CA GLU A 58 2.25 -6.99 6.41
C GLU A 58 2.23 -7.19 4.89
N THR A 59 1.19 -7.88 4.39
CA THR A 59 1.06 -8.25 2.98
C THR A 59 -0.31 -7.91 2.42
N GLY A 60 -0.39 -7.72 1.09
CA GLY A 60 -1.61 -7.22 0.43
C GLY A 60 -2.85 -8.08 0.63
N TRP A 61 -2.71 -9.42 0.69
CA TRP A 61 -3.85 -10.33 0.87
C TRP A 61 -4.61 -10.12 2.18
N GLU A 62 -3.97 -9.57 3.19
CA GLU A 62 -4.56 -9.29 4.50
C GLU A 62 -5.56 -8.13 4.46
N MET A 63 -5.44 -7.22 3.48
CA MET A 63 -6.30 -6.04 3.40
C MET A 63 -7.79 -6.38 3.25
N PRO A 64 -8.25 -7.21 2.30
CA PRO A 64 -9.65 -7.60 2.22
C PRO A 64 -10.09 -8.45 3.41
N LEU A 65 -9.20 -9.24 4.01
CA LEU A 65 -9.49 -10.02 5.19
C LEU A 65 -9.68 -9.14 6.43
N LEU A 66 -8.92 -8.03 6.55
CA LEU A 66 -9.13 -7.02 7.60
C LEU A 66 -10.52 -6.36 7.46
N ILE A 67 -10.94 -6.02 6.24
CA ILE A 67 -12.31 -5.56 5.97
C ILE A 67 -13.32 -6.60 6.47
N ARG A 68 -13.10 -7.88 6.14
CA ARG A 68 -13.99 -8.98 6.61
C ARG A 68 -14.06 -9.05 8.13
N ALA A 69 -12.93 -8.98 8.83
CA ALA A 69 -12.87 -8.97 10.29
C ALA A 69 -13.69 -7.80 10.88
N LEU A 70 -13.50 -6.60 10.34
CA LEU A 70 -14.21 -5.40 10.80
C LEU A 70 -15.73 -5.50 10.56
N ILE A 71 -16.17 -6.05 9.44
CA ILE A 71 -17.60 -6.28 9.12
C ILE A 71 -18.19 -7.35 10.05
N LEU A 72 -17.45 -8.39 10.39
CA LEU A 72 -17.87 -9.42 11.36
C LEU A 72 -17.92 -8.90 12.80
N GLY A 73 -17.50 -7.67 13.06
CA GLY A 73 -17.60 -7.04 14.38
C GLY A 73 -16.41 -7.29 15.30
N TRP A 74 -15.27 -7.78 14.79
CA TRP A 74 -14.06 -7.85 15.58
C TRP A 74 -13.69 -6.46 16.13
N ALA A 75 -13.37 -6.38 17.41
CA ALA A 75 -12.95 -5.13 18.02
C ALA A 75 -11.55 -4.72 17.52
N GLU A 76 -11.35 -3.43 17.26
CA GLU A 76 -10.06 -2.90 16.81
C GLU A 76 -8.91 -3.27 17.76
N SER A 77 -9.16 -3.28 19.07
CA SER A 77 -8.18 -3.68 20.08
C SER A 77 -7.75 -5.15 19.95
N GLN A 78 -8.68 -6.04 19.62
CA GLN A 78 -8.37 -7.45 19.37
C GLN A 78 -7.55 -7.62 18.10
N ILE A 79 -7.94 -6.93 17.02
CA ILE A 79 -7.21 -6.92 15.75
C ILE A 79 -5.77 -6.42 15.97
N LEU A 80 -5.58 -5.30 16.68
CA LEU A 80 -4.27 -4.73 16.95
C LEU A 80 -3.38 -5.60 17.85
N SER A 81 -3.98 -6.42 18.71
CA SER A 81 -3.23 -7.26 19.65
C SER A 81 -2.88 -8.63 19.10
N ASP A 82 -3.71 -9.23 18.25
CA ASP A 82 -3.55 -10.63 17.80
C ASP A 82 -4.07 -10.88 16.37
N TRP A 83 -3.66 -10.04 15.44
CA TRP A 83 -4.06 -10.17 14.03
C TRP A 83 -3.66 -11.52 13.42
N HIS A 84 -2.50 -12.05 13.80
CA HIS A 84 -2.01 -13.31 13.26
C HIS A 84 -2.97 -14.48 13.55
N SER A 85 -3.49 -14.59 14.78
CA SER A 85 -4.46 -15.64 15.12
C SER A 85 -5.81 -15.39 14.46
N ILE A 86 -6.28 -14.14 14.44
CA ILE A 86 -7.56 -13.76 13.83
C ILE A 86 -7.54 -14.03 12.32
N SER A 87 -6.49 -13.63 11.63
CA SER A 87 -6.37 -13.83 10.18
C SER A 87 -6.36 -15.31 9.80
N ARG A 88 -5.62 -16.14 10.57
CA ARG A 88 -5.61 -17.60 10.37
C ARG A 88 -7.00 -18.21 10.58
N GLN A 89 -7.66 -17.85 11.69
CA GLN A 89 -9.01 -18.34 11.99
C GLN A 89 -9.99 -17.98 10.88
N LEU A 90 -9.94 -16.73 10.38
CA LEU A 90 -10.83 -16.30 9.30
C LEU A 90 -10.57 -17.04 7.99
N LEU A 91 -9.30 -17.25 7.62
CA LEU A 91 -8.95 -18.03 6.42
C LEU A 91 -9.51 -19.45 6.50
N GLU A 92 -9.36 -20.12 7.67
CA GLU A 92 -9.89 -21.46 7.89
C GLU A 92 -11.43 -21.49 7.81
N GLN A 93 -12.11 -20.56 8.47
CA GLN A 93 -13.58 -20.48 8.48
C GLN A 93 -14.18 -20.17 7.11
N GLU A 94 -13.53 -19.33 6.33
CA GLU A 94 -14.00 -18.90 5.01
C GLU A 94 -13.47 -19.81 3.87
N HIS A 95 -12.68 -20.85 4.22
CA HIS A 95 -12.04 -21.75 3.25
C HIS A 95 -11.22 -21.02 2.17
N LEU A 96 -10.52 -19.96 2.58
CA LEU A 96 -9.69 -19.12 1.73
C LEU A 96 -8.20 -19.34 2.02
N SER A 97 -7.34 -18.99 1.05
CA SER A 97 -5.89 -18.95 1.26
C SER A 97 -5.32 -17.56 0.95
N PRO A 98 -4.13 -17.23 1.52
CA PRO A 98 -3.41 -16.01 1.21
C PRO A 98 -3.19 -15.79 -0.29
N GLU A 99 -2.87 -16.85 -1.02
CA GLU A 99 -2.60 -16.81 -2.46
C GLU A 99 -3.85 -16.43 -3.26
N VAL A 100 -5.02 -16.97 -2.89
CA VAL A 100 -6.30 -16.67 -3.53
C VAL A 100 -6.68 -15.21 -3.31
N LEU A 101 -6.59 -14.72 -2.06
CA LEU A 101 -6.90 -13.32 -1.75
C LEU A 101 -5.90 -12.36 -2.40
N GLY A 102 -4.61 -12.68 -2.37
CA GLY A 102 -3.56 -11.86 -2.99
C GLY A 102 -3.73 -11.78 -4.51
N SER A 103 -3.96 -12.92 -5.18
CA SER A 103 -4.19 -12.95 -6.62
C SER A 103 -5.44 -12.14 -7.02
N ARG A 104 -6.51 -12.24 -6.23
CA ARG A 104 -7.75 -11.50 -6.50
C ARG A 104 -7.54 -9.99 -6.32
N LEU A 105 -6.85 -9.59 -5.25
CA LEU A 105 -6.52 -8.18 -4.99
C LEU A 105 -5.65 -7.59 -6.10
N ASP A 106 -4.61 -8.31 -6.55
CA ASP A 106 -3.75 -7.87 -7.62
C ASP A 106 -4.52 -7.71 -8.94
N GLN A 107 -5.41 -8.67 -9.29
CA GLN A 107 -6.25 -8.60 -10.49
C GLN A 107 -7.19 -7.38 -10.47
N ILE A 108 -7.84 -7.10 -9.34
CA ILE A 108 -8.74 -5.95 -9.19
C ILE A 108 -7.97 -4.64 -9.32
N ARG A 109 -6.81 -4.55 -8.69
CA ARG A 109 -5.94 -3.38 -8.79
C ARG A 109 -5.47 -3.15 -10.22
N ASP A 110 -4.98 -4.19 -10.89
CA ASP A 110 -4.52 -4.11 -12.27
C ASP A 110 -5.64 -3.69 -13.23
N GLN A 111 -6.84 -4.24 -13.06
CA GLN A 111 -8.00 -3.85 -13.85
C GLN A 111 -8.39 -2.38 -13.62
N TRP A 112 -8.37 -1.92 -12.37
CA TRP A 112 -8.64 -0.52 -12.05
C TRP A 112 -7.61 0.40 -12.67
N ILE A 113 -6.31 0.08 -12.53
CA ILE A 113 -5.20 0.85 -13.12
C ILE A 113 -5.32 0.89 -14.65
N ALA A 114 -5.69 -0.23 -15.28
CA ALA A 114 -5.87 -0.30 -16.73
C ALA A 114 -7.03 0.55 -17.24
N THR A 115 -8.07 0.75 -16.43
CA THR A 115 -9.28 1.51 -16.78
C THR A 115 -9.24 2.96 -16.34
N ASP A 116 -8.61 3.28 -15.21
CA ASP A 116 -8.56 4.61 -14.61
C ASP A 116 -7.26 4.85 -13.83
N LEU A 117 -6.13 4.84 -14.51
CA LEU A 117 -4.84 5.16 -13.88
C LEU A 117 -4.82 6.54 -13.20
N PRO A 118 -5.35 7.63 -13.81
CA PRO A 118 -5.36 8.93 -13.13
C PRO A 118 -6.15 8.93 -11.81
N GLY A 119 -7.33 8.31 -11.78
CA GLY A 119 -8.14 8.19 -10.58
C GLY A 119 -7.44 7.35 -9.50
N TRP A 120 -6.77 6.27 -9.90
CA TRP A 120 -5.98 5.45 -8.98
C TRP A 120 -4.79 6.23 -8.38
N LEU A 121 -4.02 6.95 -9.21
CA LEU A 121 -2.89 7.79 -8.75
C LEU A 121 -3.35 8.91 -7.81
N ALA A 122 -4.53 9.50 -8.03
CA ALA A 122 -5.08 10.58 -7.21
C ALA A 122 -5.39 10.17 -5.75
N LEU A 123 -5.42 8.86 -5.45
CA LEU A 123 -5.61 8.35 -4.09
C LEU A 123 -4.32 8.32 -3.25
N HIS A 124 -3.20 8.68 -3.85
CA HIS A 124 -1.90 8.71 -3.20
C HIS A 124 -1.52 10.15 -2.84
N ARG A 125 -1.00 10.37 -1.64
CA ARG A 125 -0.60 11.68 -1.14
C ARG A 125 0.80 11.64 -0.57
N PHE A 126 1.71 12.45 -1.09
CA PHE A 126 3.02 12.62 -0.45
C PHE A 126 2.85 13.33 0.90
N TYR A 127 3.63 12.87 1.89
CA TYR A 127 3.65 13.56 3.17
C TYR A 127 4.20 14.99 3.03
N PRO A 128 3.75 15.94 3.86
CA PRO A 128 4.16 17.34 3.78
C PRO A 128 5.68 17.50 3.80
N GLY A 129 6.22 18.25 2.86
CA GLY A 129 7.65 18.58 2.76
C GLY A 129 8.55 17.46 2.17
N VAL A 130 8.02 16.26 1.96
CA VAL A 130 8.81 15.11 1.43
C VAL A 130 9.34 15.41 0.03
N CYS A 131 8.50 15.91 -0.88
CA CYS A 131 8.93 16.21 -2.25
C CYS A 131 10.02 17.28 -2.29
N ASP A 132 9.93 18.32 -1.46
CA ASP A 132 10.94 19.38 -1.37
C ASP A 132 12.25 18.81 -0.82
N ARG A 133 12.16 17.96 0.20
CA ARG A 133 13.34 17.31 0.77
C ARG A 133 14.01 16.36 -0.22
N LEU A 134 13.25 15.62 -1.02
CA LEU A 134 13.80 14.77 -2.07
C LEU A 134 14.56 15.59 -3.12
N ARG A 135 14.01 16.72 -3.57
CA ARG A 135 14.72 17.62 -4.50
C ARG A 135 16.07 18.07 -3.95
N VAL A 136 16.10 18.51 -2.68
CA VAL A 136 17.35 18.91 -2.02
C VAL A 136 18.36 17.76 -1.92
N ILE A 137 17.88 16.53 -1.66
CA ILE A 137 18.76 15.36 -1.58
C ILE A 137 19.34 15.01 -2.95
N LEU A 138 18.53 15.11 -4.00
CA LEU A 138 18.95 14.81 -5.38
C LEU A 138 19.99 15.81 -5.92
N GLU A 139 20.04 17.03 -5.38
CA GLU A 139 21.06 18.04 -5.71
C GLU A 139 22.39 17.81 -4.97
N GLN A 140 22.45 16.85 -4.05
CA GLN A 140 23.64 16.57 -3.24
C GLN A 140 24.43 15.39 -3.79
N ASP A 141 25.54 15.64 -4.47
CA ASP A 141 26.43 14.60 -5.04
C ASP A 141 26.95 13.57 -4.00
N MET A 142 26.96 13.96 -2.73
CA MET A 142 27.48 13.14 -1.62
C MET A 142 26.48 12.09 -1.11
N ILE A 143 25.19 12.16 -1.48
CA ILE A 143 24.16 11.26 -0.99
C ILE A 143 23.65 10.37 -2.13
N GLN A 144 23.85 9.08 -2.01
CA GLN A 144 23.25 8.09 -2.89
C GLN A 144 21.85 7.74 -2.39
N LEU A 145 20.82 8.28 -3.03
CA LEU A 145 19.44 7.93 -2.72
C LEU A 145 19.09 6.55 -3.30
N ARG A 146 18.38 5.74 -2.52
CA ARG A 146 17.71 4.51 -2.96
C ARG A 146 16.28 4.49 -2.38
N ILE A 147 15.32 4.14 -3.21
CA ILE A 147 13.94 3.87 -2.78
C ILE A 147 13.75 2.37 -2.87
N ILE A 148 13.46 1.71 -1.73
CA ILE A 148 13.28 0.26 -1.64
C ILE A 148 11.85 0.02 -1.18
N THR A 149 11.04 -0.63 -2.02
CA THR A 149 9.60 -0.76 -1.78
C THR A 149 9.03 -2.03 -2.39
N THR A 150 7.93 -2.52 -1.82
CA THR A 150 7.13 -3.59 -2.42
C THR A 150 6.19 -3.11 -3.52
N LYS A 151 6.02 -1.78 -3.69
CA LYS A 151 5.27 -1.18 -4.80
C LYS A 151 6.03 -1.33 -6.11
N GLU A 152 5.33 -1.51 -7.22
CA GLU A 152 5.94 -1.57 -8.54
C GLU A 152 6.65 -0.25 -8.90
N GLU A 153 7.86 -0.36 -9.42
CA GLU A 153 8.70 0.79 -9.80
C GLU A 153 7.98 1.79 -10.71
N ARG A 154 7.20 1.29 -11.69
CA ARG A 154 6.44 2.14 -12.64
C ARG A 154 5.48 3.10 -11.93
N PHE A 155 4.85 2.68 -10.84
CA PHE A 155 3.90 3.53 -10.09
C PHE A 155 4.62 4.55 -9.23
N VAL A 156 5.73 4.17 -8.60
CA VAL A 156 6.58 5.11 -7.87
C VAL A 156 7.07 6.23 -8.81
N ARG A 157 7.54 5.86 -10.02
CA ARG A 157 7.94 6.81 -11.05
C ARG A 157 6.80 7.73 -11.49
N SER A 158 5.61 7.17 -11.71
CA SER A 158 4.44 7.96 -12.11
C SER A 158 4.04 8.96 -11.03
N LEU A 159 4.00 8.55 -9.76
CA LEU A 159 3.65 9.40 -8.62
C LEU A 159 4.68 10.52 -8.42
N LEU A 160 5.97 10.21 -8.45
CA LEU A 160 7.04 11.22 -8.33
C LEU A 160 7.06 12.16 -9.55
N GLY A 161 6.81 11.62 -10.76
CA GLY A 161 6.70 12.40 -11.98
C GLY A 161 5.58 13.44 -11.94
N GLN A 162 4.43 13.13 -11.32
CA GLN A 162 3.37 14.12 -11.08
C GLN A 162 3.81 15.27 -10.18
N GLN A 163 4.83 15.06 -9.35
CA GLN A 163 5.45 16.09 -8.51
C GLN A 163 6.66 16.77 -9.18
N GLY A 164 6.91 16.47 -10.47
CA GLY A 164 8.07 16.99 -11.20
C GLY A 164 9.40 16.40 -10.74
N ILE A 165 9.40 15.24 -10.07
CA ILE A 165 10.60 14.54 -9.63
C ILE A 165 10.86 13.37 -10.58
N ILE A 166 11.94 13.50 -11.37
CA ILE A 166 12.37 12.46 -12.31
C ILE A 166 13.62 11.81 -11.71
N LEU A 167 13.56 10.51 -11.49
CA LEU A 167 14.66 9.73 -10.93
C LEU A 167 15.36 8.92 -12.01
N ASP A 168 16.70 8.87 -11.93
CA ASP A 168 17.51 8.03 -12.79
C ASP A 168 17.19 6.53 -12.63
N PRO A 169 17.47 5.71 -13.65
CA PRO A 169 17.41 4.25 -13.54
C PRO A 169 18.27 3.74 -12.38
N GLY A 170 17.79 2.72 -11.66
CA GLY A 170 18.53 2.10 -10.55
C GLY A 170 18.44 2.86 -9.21
N ILE A 171 17.63 3.92 -9.11
CA ILE A 171 17.34 4.55 -7.80
C ILE A 171 16.19 3.83 -7.09
N ILE A 172 15.22 3.29 -7.84
CA ILE A 172 14.04 2.61 -7.30
C ILE A 172 14.22 1.10 -7.41
N PHE A 173 14.07 0.40 -6.29
CA PHE A 173 14.06 -1.05 -6.17
C PHE A 173 12.66 -1.46 -5.73
N GLY A 174 11.78 -1.68 -6.70
CA GLY A 174 10.38 -2.04 -6.48
C GLY A 174 10.05 -3.47 -6.94
N LYS A 175 8.80 -3.91 -6.69
CA LYS A 175 8.29 -5.17 -7.25
C LYS A 175 8.44 -5.12 -8.79
N GLY A 176 9.01 -6.17 -9.38
CA GLY A 176 9.27 -6.23 -10.83
C GLY A 176 10.61 -5.63 -11.26
N HIS A 177 11.44 -5.14 -10.34
CA HIS A 177 12.80 -4.72 -10.67
C HIS A 177 13.61 -5.94 -11.10
N GLN A 178 13.89 -6.03 -12.41
CA GLN A 178 14.81 -7.03 -12.93
C GLN A 178 16.23 -6.47 -12.80
N THR A 179 17.04 -7.10 -11.94
CA THR A 179 18.49 -6.92 -12.00
C THR A 179 18.98 -7.49 -13.33
N ALA A 180 19.41 -6.60 -14.22
CA ALA A 180 20.10 -6.97 -15.45
C ALA A 180 21.48 -7.57 -15.14
#